data_2ade56e301561793f7fc74e079c5e518
#
_entry.id   2ade56e301561793f7fc74e079c5e518
#
_cell.length_a   1.000
_cell.length_b   1.000
_cell.length_c   1.000
_cell.angle_alpha   90.00
_cell.angle_beta   90.00
_cell.angle_gamma   90.00
#
_symmetry.space_group_name_H-M   'P 1'
#
loop_
_entity.id
_entity.type
_entity.pdbx_description
1 polymer ?
#
loop_
_entity_poly.entity_id
_entity_poly.type
_entity_poly.pdbx_seq_one_letter_code
_entity_poly.pdbx_strand_id
1 'polypeptide(L)'
;KLSRLCLEEFGDAFHTFILGQVYFPIHMALKFNIKLIFYGENGELEYAGDPASKDKPYKDLIEDEAWINGYLKGTPINKLVEYGIKNKSYMEGLKCNESDLKFYNPPNKSEMLEKGISKNYFMNYFLKWDPQENYYYCARNTGLKPNPERSEGTYSKYASLDDKFDGFHYYMRYIKLGLGRCIEDTSHEIRDGLITRDEGIDLIKKYDGEFPK
;
A
#
# COMPACT_ATOMS: atom_id res chain seq x y z
N LYS A 1 3.41 17.15 -7.69
CA LYS A 1 3.65 16.90 -9.12
C LYS A 1 3.72 15.41 -9.44
N LEU A 2 4.49 14.62 -8.69
CA LEU A 2 4.62 13.17 -8.94
C LEU A 2 3.30 12.41 -8.79
N SER A 3 2.53 12.66 -7.73
CA SER A 3 1.21 12.04 -7.54
C SER A 3 0.24 12.35 -8.69
N ARG A 4 0.27 13.59 -9.21
CA ARG A 4 -0.49 13.96 -10.40
C ARG A 4 -0.03 13.18 -11.64
N LEU A 5 1.28 13.07 -11.85
CA LEU A 5 1.84 12.29 -12.96
C LEU A 5 1.43 10.82 -12.87
N CYS A 6 1.49 10.24 -11.66
CA CYS A 6 1.06 8.86 -11.45
C CYS A 6 -0.44 8.67 -11.73
N LEU A 7 -1.27 9.64 -11.35
CA LEU A 7 -2.69 9.61 -11.66
C LEU A 7 -2.94 9.64 -13.18
N GLU A 8 -2.27 10.55 -13.88
CA GLU A 8 -2.42 10.70 -15.34
C GLU A 8 -1.92 9.48 -16.12
N GLU A 9 -0.81 8.87 -15.71
CA GLU A 9 -0.16 7.78 -16.47
C GLU A 9 -0.62 6.38 -16.02
N PHE A 10 -0.93 6.20 -14.73
CA PHE A 10 -1.32 4.90 -14.18
C PHE A 10 -2.76 4.83 -13.68
N GLY A 11 -3.47 5.97 -13.67
CA GLY A 11 -4.79 6.06 -13.02
C GLY A 11 -4.70 5.80 -11.51
N ASP A 12 -3.62 6.24 -10.85
CA ASP A 12 -3.40 5.99 -9.44
C ASP A 12 -2.42 7.01 -8.85
N ALA A 13 -2.92 7.87 -7.96
CA ALA A 13 -2.11 8.90 -7.29
C ALA A 13 -1.19 8.33 -6.20
N PHE A 14 -1.46 7.10 -5.72
CA PHE A 14 -0.77 6.47 -4.60
C PHE A 14 0.61 5.88 -4.94
N HIS A 15 0.97 5.76 -6.20
CA HIS A 15 2.20 5.09 -6.61
C HIS A 15 3.46 5.60 -5.88
N THR A 16 3.62 6.91 -5.78
CA THR A 16 4.77 7.50 -5.07
C THR A 16 4.69 7.30 -3.56
N PHE A 17 3.50 7.36 -2.98
CA PHE A 17 3.30 7.08 -1.56
C PHE A 17 3.73 5.64 -1.23
N ILE A 18 3.27 4.67 -2.00
CA ILE A 18 3.61 3.25 -1.79
C ILE A 18 5.11 3.01 -1.93
N LEU A 19 5.79 3.62 -2.91
CA LEU A 19 7.26 3.53 -3.02
C LEU A 19 7.95 4.06 -1.76
N GLY A 20 7.51 5.22 -1.26
CA GLY A 20 8.04 5.79 -0.01
C GLY A 20 7.78 4.86 1.18
N GLN A 21 6.58 4.34 1.32
CA GLN A 21 6.21 3.41 2.39
C GLN A 21 7.06 2.12 2.37
N VAL A 22 7.39 1.62 1.19
CA VAL A 22 8.19 0.40 1.02
C VAL A 22 9.67 0.64 1.30
N TYR A 23 10.27 1.75 0.82
CA TYR A 23 11.72 1.94 0.86
C TYR A 23 12.22 2.82 1.99
N PHE A 24 11.46 3.84 2.38
CA PHE A 24 11.88 4.77 3.44
C PHE A 24 12.22 4.06 4.78
N PRO A 25 11.41 3.11 5.28
CA PRO A 25 11.73 2.39 6.51
C PRO A 25 13.06 1.65 6.45
N ILE A 26 13.40 1.06 5.28
CA ILE A 26 14.66 0.34 5.10
C ILE A 26 15.85 1.31 5.11
N HIS A 27 15.74 2.47 4.47
CA HIS A 27 16.75 3.53 4.56
C HIS A 27 16.95 4.00 6.00
N MET A 28 15.88 4.11 6.79
CA MET A 28 15.99 4.50 8.19
C MET A 28 16.60 3.37 9.03
N ALA A 29 16.24 2.13 8.76
CA ALA A 29 16.86 0.97 9.40
C ALA A 29 18.39 0.93 9.17
N LEU A 30 18.83 1.19 7.94
CA LEU A 30 20.26 1.33 7.62
C LEU A 30 20.90 2.50 8.37
N LYS A 31 20.26 3.66 8.36
CA LYS A 31 20.77 4.87 9.04
C LYS A 31 20.95 4.67 10.55
N PHE A 32 20.00 4.00 11.19
CA PHE A 32 19.98 3.80 12.64
C PHE A 32 20.49 2.42 13.08
N ASN A 33 20.99 1.59 12.15
CA ASN A 33 21.44 0.22 12.39
C ASN A 33 20.38 -0.65 13.08
N ILE A 34 19.14 -0.54 12.66
CA ILE A 34 18.02 -1.36 13.14
C ILE A 34 17.90 -2.60 12.26
N LYS A 35 18.13 -3.78 12.83
CA LYS A 35 18.18 -5.04 12.06
C LYS A 35 16.85 -5.75 11.93
N LEU A 36 15.92 -5.46 12.82
CA LEU A 36 14.60 -6.10 12.85
C LEU A 36 13.54 -5.10 12.41
N ILE A 37 12.85 -5.42 11.33
CA ILE A 37 11.81 -4.57 10.74
C ILE A 37 10.54 -5.40 10.64
N PHE A 38 9.43 -4.87 11.17
CA PHE A 38 8.11 -5.44 11.01
C PHE A 38 7.22 -4.51 10.19
N TYR A 39 6.51 -5.10 9.24
CA TYR A 39 5.40 -4.46 8.56
C TYR A 39 4.10 -4.97 9.16
N GLY A 40 3.20 -4.07 9.52
CA GLY A 40 1.84 -4.40 9.93
C GLY A 40 0.99 -4.85 8.74
N GLU A 41 1.27 -4.27 7.59
CA GLU A 41 0.58 -4.51 6.32
C GLU A 41 1.32 -5.56 5.48
N ASN A 42 0.57 -6.53 4.95
CA ASN A 42 1.08 -7.52 4.01
C ASN A 42 0.24 -7.48 2.74
N GLY A 43 0.74 -6.79 1.71
CA GLY A 43 0.04 -6.61 0.45
C GLY A 43 -0.35 -7.91 -0.25
N GLU A 44 0.39 -8.99 -0.04
CA GLU A 44 0.10 -10.30 -0.64
C GLU A 44 -1.15 -10.96 -0.03
N LEU A 45 -1.38 -10.74 1.26
CA LEU A 45 -2.56 -11.24 1.96
C LEU A 45 -3.75 -10.30 1.85
N GLU A 46 -3.49 -9.00 1.99
CA GLU A 46 -4.53 -7.99 2.13
C GLU A 46 -5.13 -7.57 0.78
N TYR A 47 -4.29 -7.48 -0.27
CA TYR A 47 -4.67 -6.88 -1.56
C TYR A 47 -4.61 -7.85 -2.74
N ALA A 48 -4.72 -9.16 -2.47
CA ALA A 48 -4.71 -10.22 -3.49
C ALA A 48 -3.43 -10.21 -4.36
N GLY A 49 -2.27 -10.20 -3.70
CA GLY A 49 -0.97 -10.34 -4.34
C GLY A 49 -0.64 -11.77 -4.79
N ASP A 50 0.64 -12.13 -4.81
CA ASP A 50 1.07 -13.48 -5.20
C ASP A 50 0.67 -14.53 -4.16
N PRO A 51 -0.18 -15.51 -4.50
CA PRO A 51 -0.60 -16.56 -3.58
C PRO A 51 0.57 -17.38 -2.99
N ALA A 52 1.67 -17.49 -3.73
CA ALA A 52 2.86 -18.23 -3.26
C ALA A 52 3.63 -17.47 -2.17
N SER A 53 3.39 -16.18 -2.03
CA SER A 53 4.08 -15.30 -1.07
C SER A 53 3.26 -14.95 0.16
N LYS A 54 1.93 -15.16 0.15
CA LYS A 54 1.01 -14.77 1.23
C LYS A 54 1.33 -15.37 2.60
N ASP A 55 1.88 -16.59 2.61
CA ASP A 55 2.19 -17.34 3.83
C ASP A 55 3.67 -17.25 4.22
N LYS A 56 4.45 -16.36 3.59
CA LYS A 56 5.84 -16.16 3.96
C LYS A 56 5.95 -15.23 5.17
N PRO A 57 6.87 -15.54 6.11
CA PRO A 57 7.06 -14.72 7.31
C PRO A 57 7.75 -13.38 7.02
N TYR A 58 8.38 -13.24 5.86
CA TYR A 58 9.16 -12.05 5.49
C TYR A 58 9.22 -11.86 3.97
N LYS A 59 9.51 -10.62 3.58
CA LYS A 59 9.97 -10.23 2.26
C LYS A 59 11.50 -10.28 2.22
N ASP A 60 12.07 -10.95 1.23
CA ASP A 60 13.51 -10.93 1.00
C ASP A 60 13.90 -9.64 0.28
N LEU A 61 14.73 -8.83 0.93
CA LEU A 61 15.16 -7.52 0.41
C LEU A 61 16.39 -7.63 -0.50
N ILE A 62 16.97 -8.81 -0.61
CA ILE A 62 18.22 -9.06 -1.34
C ILE A 62 17.96 -9.81 -2.65
N GLU A 63 16.96 -10.70 -2.68
CA GLU A 63 16.70 -11.61 -3.80
C GLU A 63 15.35 -11.36 -4.49
N ASP A 64 14.44 -10.62 -3.87
CA ASP A 64 13.16 -10.27 -4.52
C ASP A 64 13.40 -9.25 -5.66
N GLU A 65 13.30 -9.71 -6.90
CA GLU A 65 13.58 -8.89 -8.08
C GLU A 65 12.64 -7.69 -8.21
N ALA A 66 11.37 -7.84 -7.85
CA ALA A 66 10.41 -6.75 -7.93
C ALA A 66 10.75 -5.65 -6.92
N TRP A 67 11.19 -6.03 -5.72
CA TRP A 67 11.64 -5.09 -4.71
C TRP A 67 12.97 -4.42 -5.09
N ILE A 68 13.96 -5.20 -5.55
CA ILE A 68 15.31 -4.72 -5.94
C ILE A 68 15.23 -3.71 -7.08
N ASN A 69 14.34 -3.91 -8.03
CA ASN A 69 14.22 -3.05 -9.21
C ASN A 69 13.34 -1.82 -8.98
N GLY A 70 12.79 -1.66 -7.79
CA GLY A 70 11.92 -0.53 -7.50
C GLY A 70 10.61 -0.53 -8.27
N TYR A 71 10.13 -1.72 -8.63
CA TYR A 71 8.92 -1.86 -9.42
C TYR A 71 7.67 -1.75 -8.57
N LEU A 72 7.00 -0.62 -8.71
CA LEU A 72 5.57 -0.60 -8.55
C LEU A 72 4.98 -0.32 -9.94
N LYS A 73 4.06 -1.16 -10.38
CA LYS A 73 3.45 -1.06 -11.72
C LYS A 73 4.47 -1.13 -12.87
N GLY A 74 5.60 -1.82 -12.65
CA GLY A 74 6.59 -2.09 -13.67
C GLY A 74 7.46 -0.90 -14.12
N THR A 75 7.36 0.26 -13.47
CA THR A 75 8.10 1.46 -13.87
C THR A 75 8.88 2.05 -12.71
N PRO A 76 10.22 2.11 -12.78
CA PRO A 76 11.05 2.79 -11.79
C PRO A 76 10.74 4.28 -11.71
N ILE A 77 10.85 4.87 -10.51
CA ILE A 77 10.50 6.27 -10.27
C ILE A 77 11.29 7.26 -11.12
N ASN A 78 12.59 7.02 -11.33
CA ASN A 78 13.44 7.87 -12.16
C ASN A 78 12.96 7.92 -13.61
N LYS A 79 12.56 6.78 -14.17
CA LYS A 79 12.00 6.72 -15.54
C LYS A 79 10.70 7.50 -15.65
N LEU A 80 9.87 7.41 -14.64
CA LEU A 80 8.62 8.18 -14.57
C LEU A 80 8.90 9.69 -14.49
N VAL A 81 9.86 10.11 -13.68
CA VAL A 81 10.26 11.53 -13.56
C VAL A 81 10.86 12.05 -14.87
N GLU A 82 11.78 11.31 -15.51
CA GLU A 82 12.34 11.65 -16.82
C GLU A 82 11.25 11.86 -17.87
N TYR A 83 10.31 10.91 -17.93
CA TYR A 83 9.15 11.01 -18.82
C TYR A 83 8.31 12.26 -18.55
N GLY A 84 8.01 12.52 -17.27
CA GLY A 84 7.21 13.68 -16.86
C GLY A 84 7.87 15.01 -17.21
N ILE A 85 9.17 15.14 -16.96
CA ILE A 85 9.94 16.36 -17.32
C ILE A 85 9.89 16.60 -18.84
N LYS A 86 9.99 15.55 -19.63
CA LYS A 86 9.98 15.64 -21.10
C LYS A 86 8.60 15.95 -21.70
N ASN A 87 7.53 15.43 -21.10
CA ASN A 87 6.22 15.35 -21.75
C ASN A 87 5.11 16.17 -21.06
N LYS A 88 5.36 16.70 -19.85
CA LYS A 88 4.32 17.39 -19.06
C LYS A 88 4.75 18.82 -18.74
N SER A 89 4.00 19.80 -19.23
CA SER A 89 4.29 21.22 -19.02
C SER A 89 4.41 21.62 -17.54
N TYR A 90 3.60 21.03 -16.65
CA TYR A 90 3.67 21.29 -15.20
C TYR A 90 4.92 20.68 -14.52
N MET A 91 5.66 19.83 -15.23
CA MET A 91 6.95 19.26 -14.79
C MET A 91 8.13 20.00 -15.40
N GLU A 92 7.90 20.85 -16.40
CA GLU A 92 8.96 21.64 -17.04
C GLU A 92 9.77 22.42 -16.02
N GLY A 93 11.10 22.41 -16.17
CA GLY A 93 12.02 23.06 -15.24
C GLY A 93 12.13 22.41 -13.86
N LEU A 94 11.48 21.27 -13.61
CA LEU A 94 11.66 20.53 -12.38
C LEU A 94 13.11 20.03 -12.27
N LYS A 95 13.85 20.58 -11.33
CA LYS A 95 15.17 20.08 -10.98
C LYS A 95 14.95 18.94 -9.97
N CYS A 96 15.12 17.72 -10.42
CA CYS A 96 15.03 16.52 -9.59
C CYS A 96 16.28 15.68 -9.84
N ASN A 97 17.04 15.42 -8.81
CA ASN A 97 18.25 14.62 -8.86
C ASN A 97 18.06 13.30 -8.11
N GLU A 98 19.05 12.42 -8.17
CA GLU A 98 18.99 11.11 -7.50
C GLU A 98 18.79 11.22 -5.99
N SER A 99 19.34 12.25 -5.34
CA SER A 99 19.17 12.44 -3.90
C SER A 99 17.73 12.78 -3.52
N ASP A 100 16.99 13.47 -4.40
CA ASP A 100 15.58 13.79 -4.19
C ASP A 100 14.69 12.54 -4.30
N LEU A 101 15.14 11.57 -5.09
CA LEU A 101 14.43 10.30 -5.33
C LEU A 101 14.92 9.15 -4.44
N LYS A 102 15.91 9.40 -3.59
CA LYS A 102 16.56 8.35 -2.79
C LYS A 102 15.56 7.45 -2.05
N PHE A 103 14.55 8.04 -1.42
CA PHE A 103 13.59 7.30 -0.60
C PHE A 103 12.47 6.62 -1.38
N TYR A 104 12.44 6.82 -2.69
CA TYR A 104 11.54 6.11 -3.61
C TYR A 104 12.23 4.95 -4.33
N ASN A 105 13.50 4.72 -4.05
CA ASN A 105 14.31 3.64 -4.61
C ASN A 105 14.81 2.73 -3.49
N PRO A 106 15.06 1.44 -3.79
CA PRO A 106 15.66 0.54 -2.83
C PRO A 106 17.06 1.03 -2.40
N PRO A 107 17.45 0.81 -1.15
CA PRO A 107 18.81 1.05 -0.70
C PRO A 107 19.83 0.17 -1.42
N ASN A 108 21.10 0.53 -1.28
CA ASN A 108 22.20 -0.23 -1.87
C ASN A 108 22.30 -1.65 -1.25
N LYS A 109 22.29 -2.66 -2.11
CA LYS A 109 22.34 -4.08 -1.71
C LYS A 109 23.57 -4.42 -0.87
N SER A 110 24.74 -3.89 -1.25
CA SER A 110 25.99 -4.14 -0.52
C SER A 110 25.94 -3.55 0.89
N GLU A 111 25.41 -2.35 1.06
CA GLU A 111 25.24 -1.72 2.37
C GLU A 111 24.25 -2.52 3.25
N MET A 112 23.16 -3.01 2.65
CA MET A 112 22.19 -3.85 3.37
C MET A 112 22.81 -5.14 3.87
N LEU A 113 23.58 -5.83 3.03
CA LEU A 113 24.29 -7.07 3.39
C LEU A 113 25.33 -6.83 4.50
N GLU A 114 26.15 -5.77 4.38
CA GLU A 114 27.15 -5.40 5.37
C GLU A 114 26.52 -5.15 6.76
N LYS A 115 25.37 -4.48 6.79
CA LYS A 115 24.65 -4.19 8.04
C LYS A 115 23.74 -5.33 8.50
N GLY A 116 23.63 -6.41 7.74
CA GLY A 116 22.78 -7.56 8.08
C GLY A 116 21.29 -7.25 8.02
N ILE A 117 20.87 -6.32 7.13
CA ILE A 117 19.47 -5.97 6.89
C ILE A 117 19.06 -6.59 5.54
N SER A 118 18.49 -7.78 5.60
CA SER A 118 18.14 -8.56 4.41
C SER A 118 16.65 -8.91 4.32
N LYS A 119 15.88 -8.67 5.37
CA LYS A 119 14.49 -9.08 5.46
C LYS A 119 13.65 -8.04 6.19
N ASN A 120 12.42 -7.88 5.76
CA ASN A 120 11.36 -7.29 6.57
C ASN A 120 10.29 -8.35 6.85
N TYR A 121 9.86 -8.42 8.09
CA TYR A 121 8.91 -9.42 8.55
C TYR A 121 7.50 -8.90 8.50
N PHE A 122 6.54 -9.78 8.23
CA PHE A 122 5.12 -9.45 8.26
C PHE A 122 4.52 -9.84 9.60
N MET A 123 3.91 -8.87 10.28
CA MET A 123 3.33 -9.10 11.61
C MET A 123 2.17 -10.11 11.56
N ASN A 124 1.40 -10.12 10.50
CA ASN A 124 0.27 -11.02 10.28
C ASN A 124 0.67 -12.51 10.19
N TYR A 125 1.94 -12.82 9.96
CA TYR A 125 2.43 -14.20 10.04
C TYR A 125 2.50 -14.69 11.49
N PHE A 126 2.82 -13.81 12.44
CA PHE A 126 3.00 -14.13 13.85
C PHE A 126 1.71 -13.93 14.67
N LEU A 127 0.86 -13.02 14.23
CA LEU A 127 -0.40 -12.66 14.87
C LEU A 127 -1.52 -12.77 13.83
N LYS A 128 -2.66 -13.35 14.20
CA LYS A 128 -3.82 -13.37 13.29
C LYS A 128 -4.15 -11.93 12.88
N TRP A 129 -4.19 -11.70 11.57
CA TRP A 129 -4.65 -10.43 11.03
C TRP A 129 -6.17 -10.48 10.88
N ASP A 130 -6.85 -9.62 11.62
CA ASP A 130 -8.29 -9.49 11.64
C ASP A 130 -8.61 -8.00 11.79
N PRO A 131 -9.03 -7.30 10.71
CA PRO A 131 -9.23 -5.86 10.74
C PRO A 131 -10.23 -5.40 11.78
N GLN A 132 -11.31 -6.16 11.97
CA GLN A 132 -12.36 -5.86 12.94
C GLN A 132 -11.84 -5.93 14.39
N GLU A 133 -11.15 -7.01 14.74
CA GLU A 133 -10.54 -7.19 16.06
C GLU A 133 -9.42 -6.17 16.30
N ASN A 134 -8.60 -5.91 15.31
CA ASN A 134 -7.55 -4.89 15.38
C ASN A 134 -8.14 -3.50 15.65
N TYR A 135 -9.23 -3.14 14.97
CA TYR A 135 -9.93 -1.90 15.23
C TYR A 135 -10.45 -1.83 16.67
N TYR A 136 -11.13 -2.85 17.16
CA TYR A 136 -11.65 -2.85 18.54
C TYR A 136 -10.53 -2.82 19.58
N TYR A 137 -9.43 -3.53 19.33
CA TYR A 137 -8.27 -3.47 20.20
C TYR A 137 -7.68 -2.05 20.26
N CYS A 138 -7.46 -1.43 19.11
CA CYS A 138 -6.93 -0.07 19.03
C CYS A 138 -7.88 0.96 19.65
N ALA A 139 -9.17 0.88 19.37
CA ALA A 139 -10.16 1.79 19.96
C ALA A 139 -10.16 1.75 21.50
N ARG A 140 -10.00 0.55 22.08
CA ARG A 140 -9.96 0.37 23.55
C ARG A 140 -8.64 0.82 24.19
N ASN A 141 -7.52 0.64 23.50
CA ASN A 141 -6.18 0.78 24.11
C ASN A 141 -5.42 2.03 23.68
N THR A 142 -5.76 2.65 22.55
CA THR A 142 -5.00 3.79 22.02
C THR A 142 -5.82 5.06 21.88
N GLY A 143 -7.14 4.99 22.10
CA GLY A 143 -8.05 6.12 21.88
C GLY A 143 -8.38 6.35 20.40
N LEU A 144 -8.07 5.41 19.50
CA LEU A 144 -8.47 5.45 18.10
C LEU A 144 -9.99 5.64 17.98
N LYS A 145 -10.41 6.57 17.13
CA LYS A 145 -11.82 6.84 16.86
C LYS A 145 -12.12 6.59 15.39
N PRO A 146 -13.27 6.01 15.07
CA PRO A 146 -13.70 5.88 13.67
C PRO A 146 -14.14 7.24 13.13
N ASN A 147 -14.31 7.33 11.83
CA ASN A 147 -14.99 8.45 11.21
C ASN A 147 -16.46 8.53 11.69
N PRO A 148 -17.07 9.74 11.72
CA PRO A 148 -18.49 9.91 12.04
C PRO A 148 -19.39 9.16 11.04
N GLU A 149 -19.01 9.21 9.77
CA GLU A 149 -19.68 8.54 8.66
C GLU A 149 -18.82 7.36 8.15
N ARG A 150 -19.42 6.46 7.39
CA ARG A 150 -18.69 5.41 6.67
C ARG A 150 -17.78 6.02 5.60
N SER A 151 -16.72 5.30 5.25
CA SER A 151 -15.87 5.66 4.11
C SER A 151 -16.59 5.35 2.79
N GLU A 152 -16.34 6.16 1.76
CA GLU A 152 -16.89 5.93 0.44
C GLU A 152 -16.41 4.59 -0.12
N GLY A 153 -17.27 3.93 -0.86
CA GLY A 153 -17.00 2.63 -1.47
C GLY A 153 -17.01 1.45 -0.51
N THR A 154 -17.32 1.65 0.78
CA THR A 154 -17.46 0.58 1.77
C THR A 154 -18.47 0.90 2.86
N TYR A 155 -18.78 -0.08 3.71
CA TYR A 155 -19.65 0.08 4.89
C TYR A 155 -18.86 0.41 6.17
N SER A 156 -17.54 0.29 6.16
CA SER A 156 -16.68 0.53 7.31
C SER A 156 -16.57 2.02 7.64
N LYS A 157 -16.44 2.32 8.95
CA LYS A 157 -16.17 3.67 9.48
C LYS A 157 -14.70 3.86 9.88
N TYR A 158 -13.89 2.82 9.87
CA TYR A 158 -12.50 2.86 10.28
C TYR A 158 -11.51 2.61 9.14
N ALA A 159 -12.01 2.46 7.92
CA ALA A 159 -11.17 2.38 6.73
C ALA A 159 -10.77 3.79 6.27
N SER A 160 -9.57 3.93 5.70
CA SER A 160 -9.10 5.19 5.09
C SER A 160 -9.11 6.38 6.04
N LEU A 161 -8.68 6.17 7.30
CA LEU A 161 -8.66 7.23 8.32
C LEU A 161 -7.49 8.21 8.16
N ASP A 162 -6.43 7.80 7.51
CA ASP A 162 -5.14 8.46 7.45
C ASP A 162 -4.92 9.26 6.15
N ASP A 163 -5.66 8.97 5.08
CA ASP A 163 -5.44 9.59 3.79
C ASP A 163 -6.74 9.95 3.04
N LYS A 164 -6.82 11.19 2.58
CA LYS A 164 -7.96 11.68 1.81
C LYS A 164 -8.02 11.17 0.37
N PHE A 165 -6.91 10.67 -0.17
CA PHE A 165 -6.84 10.11 -1.52
C PHE A 165 -7.18 8.63 -1.58
N ASP A 166 -7.29 7.96 -0.45
CA ASP A 166 -7.52 6.53 -0.39
C ASP A 166 -8.84 6.11 -1.05
N GLY A 167 -9.92 6.84 -0.77
CA GLY A 167 -11.20 6.62 -1.45
C GLY A 167 -11.10 6.73 -2.97
N PHE A 168 -10.29 7.67 -3.47
CA PHE A 168 -10.06 7.84 -4.89
C PHE A 168 -9.18 6.72 -5.49
N HIS A 169 -8.20 6.24 -4.75
CA HIS A 169 -7.38 5.07 -5.11
C HIS A 169 -8.27 3.84 -5.34
N TYR A 170 -9.16 3.51 -4.39
CA TYR A 170 -10.06 2.38 -4.51
C TYR A 170 -11.09 2.56 -5.62
N TYR A 171 -11.60 3.77 -5.85
CA TYR A 171 -12.48 4.05 -6.96
C TYR A 171 -11.77 3.82 -8.31
N MET A 172 -10.53 4.28 -8.48
CA MET A 172 -9.75 4.03 -9.70
C MET A 172 -9.41 2.56 -9.88
N ARG A 173 -9.20 1.81 -8.79
CA ARG A 173 -9.05 0.36 -8.82
C ARG A 173 -10.35 -0.31 -9.30
N TYR A 174 -11.49 0.13 -8.81
CA TYR A 174 -12.79 -0.34 -9.29
C TYR A 174 -12.98 -0.09 -10.79
N ILE A 175 -12.69 1.10 -11.28
CA ILE A 175 -12.79 1.43 -12.71
C ILE A 175 -11.87 0.56 -13.58
N LYS A 176 -10.65 0.29 -13.13
CA LYS A 176 -9.65 -0.47 -13.89
C LYS A 176 -9.86 -1.98 -13.84
N LEU A 177 -10.26 -2.50 -12.70
CA LEU A 177 -10.22 -3.93 -12.39
C LEU A 177 -11.59 -4.50 -11.97
N GLY A 178 -12.60 -3.67 -11.74
CA GLY A 178 -13.89 -4.09 -11.19
C GLY A 178 -13.83 -4.50 -9.70
N LEU A 179 -12.78 -4.09 -8.99
CA LEU A 179 -12.52 -4.46 -7.60
C LEU A 179 -12.34 -3.20 -6.77
N GLY A 180 -13.39 -2.76 -6.10
CA GLY A 180 -13.36 -1.59 -5.22
C GLY A 180 -12.99 -1.94 -3.77
N ARG A 181 -13.33 -1.06 -2.84
CA ARG A 181 -13.04 -1.25 -1.42
C ARG A 181 -13.96 -2.28 -0.78
N CYS A 182 -15.25 -2.22 -1.08
CA CYS A 182 -16.24 -3.08 -0.43
C CYS A 182 -16.01 -4.56 -0.74
N ILE A 183 -15.63 -4.91 -1.96
CA ILE A 183 -15.34 -6.32 -2.31
C ILE A 183 -14.13 -6.86 -1.54
N GLU A 184 -13.18 -6.01 -1.21
CA GLU A 184 -12.02 -6.38 -0.40
C GLU A 184 -12.42 -6.61 1.04
N ASP A 185 -13.08 -5.64 1.68
CA ASP A 185 -13.56 -5.72 3.06
C ASP A 185 -14.45 -6.95 3.27
N THR A 186 -15.45 -7.15 2.41
CA THR A 186 -16.36 -8.31 2.48
C THR A 186 -15.64 -9.64 2.27
N SER A 187 -14.63 -9.69 1.39
CA SER A 187 -13.86 -10.91 1.15
C SER A 187 -13.07 -11.33 2.40
N HIS A 188 -12.55 -10.38 3.16
CA HIS A 188 -11.91 -10.65 4.45
C HIS A 188 -12.91 -11.15 5.46
N GLU A 189 -14.02 -10.45 5.67
CA GLU A 189 -15.04 -10.83 6.65
C GLU A 189 -15.70 -12.19 6.34
N ILE A 190 -15.88 -12.55 5.07
CA ILE A 190 -16.36 -13.88 4.67
C ILE A 190 -15.32 -14.96 5.04
N ARG A 191 -14.03 -14.73 4.76
CA ARG A 191 -12.97 -15.69 5.13
C ARG A 191 -12.82 -15.86 6.64
N ASP A 192 -13.04 -14.79 7.40
CA ASP A 192 -13.00 -14.80 8.86
C ASP A 192 -14.30 -15.35 9.48
N GLY A 193 -15.34 -15.63 8.67
CA GLY A 193 -16.61 -16.17 9.12
C GLY A 193 -17.50 -15.16 9.84
N LEU A 194 -17.26 -13.87 9.64
CA LEU A 194 -18.03 -12.78 10.26
C LEU A 194 -19.34 -12.49 9.52
N ILE A 195 -19.34 -12.66 8.21
CA ILE A 195 -20.53 -12.54 7.35
C ILE A 195 -20.63 -13.71 6.37
N THR A 196 -21.83 -13.97 5.89
CA THR A 196 -22.06 -14.94 4.82
C THR A 196 -21.69 -14.36 3.46
N ARG A 197 -21.50 -15.23 2.46
CA ARG A 197 -21.25 -14.81 1.08
C ARG A 197 -22.41 -13.97 0.51
N ASP A 198 -23.64 -14.31 0.84
CA ASP A 198 -24.82 -13.61 0.32
C ASP A 198 -24.92 -12.20 0.91
N GLU A 199 -24.67 -12.04 2.21
CA GLU A 199 -24.56 -10.73 2.84
C GLU A 199 -23.44 -9.89 2.22
N GLY A 200 -22.27 -10.49 1.96
CA GLY A 200 -21.15 -9.81 1.28
C GLY A 200 -21.52 -9.35 -0.12
N ILE A 201 -22.24 -10.16 -0.90
CA ILE A 201 -22.72 -9.78 -2.24
C ILE A 201 -23.68 -8.59 -2.17
N ASP A 202 -24.56 -8.55 -1.20
CA ASP A 202 -25.52 -7.44 -1.07
C ASP A 202 -24.82 -6.13 -0.61
N LEU A 203 -23.79 -6.24 0.24
CA LEU A 203 -22.95 -5.09 0.60
C LEU A 203 -22.17 -4.55 -0.61
N ILE A 204 -21.58 -5.44 -1.41
CA ILE A 204 -20.85 -5.05 -2.63
C ILE A 204 -21.78 -4.32 -3.61
N LYS A 205 -22.97 -4.86 -3.90
CA LYS A 205 -23.96 -4.21 -4.78
C LYS A 205 -24.36 -2.82 -4.29
N LYS A 206 -24.34 -2.62 -2.98
CA LYS A 206 -24.78 -1.37 -2.35
C LYS A 206 -23.70 -0.29 -2.31
N TYR A 207 -22.44 -0.68 -2.15
CA TYR A 207 -21.39 0.28 -1.81
C TYR A 207 -20.21 0.29 -2.78
N ASP A 208 -19.89 -0.85 -3.44
CA ASP A 208 -18.69 -0.92 -4.27
C ASP A 208 -18.82 -0.01 -5.51
N GLY A 209 -17.72 0.67 -5.86
CA GLY A 209 -17.73 1.61 -6.99
C GLY A 209 -18.38 2.96 -6.72
N GLU A 210 -18.71 3.29 -5.47
CA GLU A 210 -19.17 4.63 -5.11
C GLU A 210 -18.06 5.66 -5.37
N PHE A 211 -18.42 6.78 -6.03
CA PHE A 211 -17.48 7.86 -6.27
C PHE A 211 -17.17 8.60 -4.97
N PRO A 212 -15.89 8.82 -4.62
CA PRO A 212 -15.51 9.55 -3.41
C PRO A 212 -15.91 11.03 -3.52
N LYS A 213 -16.33 11.62 -2.39
CA LYS A 213 -16.82 13.00 -2.27
C LYS A 213 -15.74 13.97 -1.87
#